data_785f495692211d1f2a77fdf838b053b9
#
_entry.id   785f495692211d1f2a77fdf838b053b9
#
_cell.length_a   1.000
_cell.length_b   1.000
_cell.length_c   1.000
_cell.angle_alpha   90.00
_cell.angle_beta   90.00
_cell.angle_gamma   90.00
#
_symmetry.space_group_name_H-M   'P 1'
#
loop_
_entity.id
_entity.type
_entity.pdbx_description
1 polymer ?
#
loop_
_entity_poly.entity_id
_entity_poly.type
_entity_poly.pdbx_seq_one_letter_code
_entity_poly.pdbx_strand_id
1 'polypeptide(L)'
;MNKRGQALVEFILVLPVILLLLFALIDFGRIIVCKNHLEGVMNEVSELDDSEITSYLKKDSDYKISYVVTYDEYRNITLTTKLDLITPGLKNILKNPYEVKVERSIVYEQ
;
A
#
# COMPACT_ATOMS: atom_id res chain seq x y z
N MET A 1 44.50 13.70 -11.10
CA MET A 1 43.22 13.62 -11.77
C MET A 1 42.69 15.03 -12.03
N ASN A 2 42.23 15.33 -13.23
CA ASN A 2 41.71 16.67 -13.50
C ASN A 2 40.28 16.80 -12.96
N LYS A 3 39.78 18.04 -12.96
CA LYS A 3 38.42 18.33 -12.40
C LYS A 3 37.33 17.56 -13.13
N ARG A 4 37.47 17.30 -14.44
CA ARG A 4 36.48 16.56 -15.22
C ARG A 4 36.38 15.10 -14.78
N GLY A 5 37.56 14.46 -14.56
CA GLY A 5 37.61 13.09 -14.10
C GLY A 5 37.03 12.95 -12.69
N GLN A 6 37.35 13.91 -11.82
CA GLN A 6 36.82 13.92 -10.46
C GLN A 6 35.28 14.10 -10.45
N ALA A 7 34.74 15.02 -11.25
CA ALA A 7 33.30 15.24 -11.35
C ALA A 7 32.60 14.00 -11.90
N LEU A 8 33.20 13.31 -12.87
CA LEU A 8 32.62 12.08 -13.42
C LEU A 8 32.55 10.97 -12.37
N VAL A 9 33.61 10.81 -11.57
CA VAL A 9 33.66 9.82 -10.49
C VAL A 9 32.59 10.14 -9.44
N GLU A 10 32.47 11.41 -9.05
CA GLU A 10 31.43 11.83 -8.10
C GLU A 10 30.02 11.54 -8.63
N PHE A 11 29.78 11.83 -9.91
CA PHE A 11 28.50 11.54 -10.56
C PHE A 11 28.18 10.05 -10.54
N ILE A 12 29.16 9.21 -10.88
CA ILE A 12 29.00 7.76 -10.91
C ILE A 12 28.66 7.22 -9.51
N LEU A 13 29.27 7.78 -8.46
CA LEU A 13 29.02 7.37 -7.09
C LEU A 13 27.64 7.83 -6.58
N VAL A 14 27.18 9.01 -7.02
CA VAL A 14 25.91 9.59 -6.60
C VAL A 14 24.72 8.97 -7.35
N LEU A 15 24.95 8.57 -8.61
CA LEU A 15 23.85 8.08 -9.46
C LEU A 15 23.07 6.90 -8.85
N PRO A 16 23.72 5.84 -8.32
CA PRO A 16 22.98 4.76 -7.69
C PRO A 16 22.13 5.22 -6.51
N VAL A 17 22.63 6.19 -5.72
CA VAL A 17 21.89 6.73 -4.58
C VAL A 17 20.63 7.47 -5.05
N ILE A 18 20.76 8.28 -6.11
CA ILE A 18 19.61 8.98 -6.69
C ILE A 18 18.58 8.00 -7.21
N LEU A 19 19.01 6.92 -7.89
CA LEU A 19 18.09 5.91 -8.40
C LEU A 19 17.35 5.20 -7.27
N LEU A 20 18.03 4.88 -6.17
CA LEU A 20 17.39 4.27 -5.01
C LEU A 20 16.35 5.21 -4.42
N LEU A 21 16.65 6.50 -4.32
CA LEU A 21 15.70 7.49 -3.81
C LEU A 21 14.48 7.60 -4.72
N LEU A 22 14.67 7.58 -6.03
CA LEU A 22 13.56 7.63 -6.99
C LEU A 22 12.68 6.39 -6.88
N PHE A 23 13.26 5.21 -6.77
CA PHE A 23 12.49 3.98 -6.60
C PHE A 23 11.73 3.99 -5.28
N ALA A 24 12.34 4.50 -4.20
CA ALA A 24 11.69 4.62 -2.91
C ALA A 24 10.49 5.57 -3.00
N LEU A 25 10.62 6.70 -3.69
CA LEU A 25 9.51 7.63 -3.88
C LEU A 25 8.37 6.98 -4.65
N ILE A 26 8.68 6.17 -5.67
CA ILE A 26 7.66 5.44 -6.41
C ILE A 26 6.95 4.44 -5.51
N ASP A 27 7.69 3.68 -4.70
CA ASP A 27 7.08 2.71 -3.78
C ASP A 27 6.18 3.39 -2.75
N PHE A 28 6.64 4.48 -2.13
CA PHE A 28 5.82 5.22 -1.18
C PHE A 28 4.57 5.80 -1.84
N GLY A 29 4.71 6.32 -3.07
CA GLY A 29 3.58 6.82 -3.83
C GLY A 29 2.55 5.72 -4.11
N ARG A 30 3.02 4.53 -4.47
CA ARG A 30 2.14 3.38 -4.70
C ARG A 30 1.41 2.97 -3.41
N ILE A 31 2.11 2.98 -2.28
CA ILE A 31 1.50 2.67 -0.98
C ILE A 31 0.40 3.67 -0.66
N ILE A 32 0.66 4.96 -0.85
CA ILE A 32 -0.33 6.01 -0.58
C ILE A 32 -1.55 5.86 -1.49
N VAL A 33 -1.35 5.64 -2.78
CA VAL A 33 -2.44 5.44 -3.74
C VAL A 33 -3.26 4.20 -3.38
N CYS A 34 -2.58 3.11 -3.03
CA CYS A 34 -3.24 1.88 -2.61
C CYS A 34 -4.08 2.10 -1.35
N LYS A 35 -3.53 2.80 -0.36
CA LYS A 35 -4.25 3.10 0.88
C LYS A 35 -5.48 3.97 0.61
N ASN A 36 -5.35 4.98 -0.25
CA ASN A 36 -6.48 5.83 -0.63
C ASN A 36 -7.56 5.02 -1.35
N HIS A 37 -7.15 4.08 -2.20
CA HIS A 37 -8.09 3.17 -2.86
C HIS A 37 -8.85 2.32 -1.85
N LEU A 38 -8.14 1.75 -0.86
CA LEU A 38 -8.76 0.95 0.19
C LEU A 38 -9.71 1.78 1.04
N GLU A 39 -9.38 3.04 1.32
CA GLU A 39 -10.28 3.92 2.07
C GLU A 39 -11.56 4.20 1.29
N GLY A 40 -11.46 4.39 -0.03
CA GLY A 40 -12.62 4.52 -0.90
C GLY A 40 -13.49 3.27 -0.90
N VAL A 41 -12.85 2.10 -1.00
CA VAL A 41 -13.55 0.82 -0.92
C VAL A 41 -14.21 0.66 0.45
N MET A 42 -13.51 1.06 1.52
CA MET A 42 -14.07 0.99 2.87
C MET A 42 -15.33 1.84 3.02
N ASN A 43 -15.34 3.04 2.42
CA ASN A 43 -16.53 3.89 2.44
C ASN A 43 -17.74 3.21 1.78
N GLU A 44 -17.52 2.49 0.69
CA GLU A 44 -18.58 1.74 0.02
C GLU A 44 -18.99 0.50 0.82
N VAL A 45 -17.99 -0.27 1.28
CA VAL A 45 -18.21 -1.53 1.99
C VAL A 45 -18.89 -1.31 3.33
N SER A 46 -18.61 -0.18 3.98
CA SER A 46 -19.19 0.11 5.29
C SER A 46 -20.73 0.25 5.25
N GLU A 47 -21.28 0.53 4.07
CA GLU A 47 -22.73 0.65 3.87
C GLU A 47 -23.37 -0.67 3.42
N LEU A 48 -22.54 -1.69 3.10
CA LEU A 48 -23.02 -2.97 2.59
C LEU A 48 -23.17 -4.00 3.71
N ASP A 49 -24.06 -4.96 3.49
CA ASP A 49 -24.15 -6.14 4.32
C ASP A 49 -22.96 -7.07 4.06
N ASP A 50 -22.65 -7.94 5.03
CA ASP A 50 -21.50 -8.84 4.92
C ASP A 50 -21.56 -9.71 3.66
N SER A 51 -22.74 -10.16 3.25
CA SER A 51 -22.90 -10.97 2.04
C SER A 51 -22.60 -10.18 0.77
N GLU A 52 -22.82 -8.88 0.78
CA GLU A 52 -22.59 -8.01 -0.38
C GLU A 52 -21.13 -7.60 -0.50
N ILE A 53 -20.38 -7.58 0.61
CA ILE A 53 -18.97 -7.20 0.63
C ILE A 53 -18.16 -8.11 -0.31
N THR A 54 -18.36 -9.41 -0.21
CA THR A 54 -17.63 -10.37 -1.06
C THR A 54 -17.86 -10.10 -2.54
N SER A 55 -19.11 -9.86 -2.93
CA SER A 55 -19.44 -9.55 -4.32
C SER A 55 -18.84 -8.24 -4.78
N TYR A 56 -18.84 -7.23 -3.90
CA TYR A 56 -18.27 -5.93 -4.21
C TYR A 56 -16.76 -6.03 -4.43
N LEU A 57 -16.05 -6.74 -3.55
CA LEU A 57 -14.60 -6.87 -3.63
C LEU A 57 -14.16 -7.69 -4.83
N LYS A 58 -14.96 -8.66 -5.28
CA LYS A 58 -14.66 -9.43 -6.49
C LYS A 58 -14.68 -8.59 -7.76
N LYS A 59 -15.40 -7.49 -7.75
CA LYS A 59 -15.47 -6.56 -8.89
C LYS A 59 -14.23 -5.69 -8.99
N ASP A 60 -13.46 -5.56 -7.91
CA ASP A 60 -12.24 -4.78 -7.92
C ASP A 60 -11.14 -5.57 -8.62
N SER A 61 -10.71 -5.11 -9.79
CA SER A 61 -9.70 -5.77 -10.60
C SER A 61 -8.29 -5.23 -10.36
N ASP A 62 -8.17 -4.08 -9.70
CA ASP A 62 -6.88 -3.42 -9.51
C ASP A 62 -6.08 -4.04 -8.37
N TYR A 63 -6.75 -4.46 -7.32
CA TYR A 63 -6.10 -5.04 -6.13
C TYR A 63 -6.86 -6.26 -5.65
N LYS A 64 -6.12 -7.24 -5.16
CA LYS A 64 -6.71 -8.36 -4.45
C LYS A 64 -6.88 -7.96 -2.99
N ILE A 65 -8.11 -7.70 -2.60
CA ILE A 65 -8.42 -7.21 -1.27
C ILE A 65 -9.00 -8.34 -0.43
N SER A 66 -8.38 -8.58 0.72
CA SER A 66 -8.92 -9.49 1.74
C SER A 66 -9.64 -8.67 2.78
N TYR A 67 -10.72 -9.21 3.33
CA TYR A 67 -11.46 -8.52 4.37
C TYR A 67 -11.72 -9.42 5.55
N VAL A 68 -11.81 -8.79 6.73
CA VAL A 68 -12.22 -9.45 7.96
C VAL A 68 -13.25 -8.56 8.62
N VAL A 69 -14.37 -9.14 9.03
CA VAL A 69 -15.41 -8.43 9.77
C VAL A 69 -15.54 -9.08 11.13
N THR A 70 -15.38 -8.30 12.19
CA THR A 70 -15.56 -8.75 13.55
C THR A 70 -16.65 -7.93 14.21
N TYR A 71 -17.40 -8.56 15.10
CA TYR A 71 -18.47 -7.91 15.85
C TYR A 71 -18.10 -7.93 17.33
N ASP A 72 -18.02 -6.75 17.89
CA ASP A 72 -17.76 -6.53 19.31
C ASP A 72 -18.78 -5.48 19.75
N GLU A 73 -18.37 -4.44 20.46
CA GLU A 73 -19.23 -3.27 20.68
C GLU A 73 -19.55 -2.58 19.36
N TYR A 74 -18.65 -2.70 18.39
CA TYR A 74 -18.78 -2.11 17.07
C TYR A 74 -18.56 -3.17 16.00
N ARG A 75 -19.10 -2.92 14.83
CA ARG A 75 -18.79 -3.71 13.65
C ARG A 75 -17.43 -3.22 13.11
N ASN A 76 -16.42 -4.05 13.24
CA ASN A 76 -15.07 -3.71 12.80
C ASN A 76 -14.77 -4.36 11.46
N ILE A 77 -14.48 -3.55 10.47
CA ILE A 77 -14.14 -4.01 9.13
C ILE A 77 -12.67 -3.70 8.87
N THR A 78 -11.91 -4.71 8.46
CA THR A 78 -10.51 -4.56 8.10
C THR A 78 -10.32 -4.99 6.65
N LEU A 79 -9.81 -4.08 5.82
CA LEU A 79 -9.44 -4.39 4.45
C LEU A 79 -7.92 -4.44 4.35
N THR A 80 -7.40 -5.49 3.71
CA THR A 80 -5.98 -5.72 3.56
C THR A 80 -5.66 -6.08 2.11
N THR A 81 -4.63 -5.46 1.55
CA THR A 81 -4.08 -5.87 0.27
C THR A 81 -2.57 -5.92 0.37
N LYS A 82 -1.94 -6.67 -0.53
CA LYS A 82 -0.48 -6.83 -0.56
C LYS A 82 0.08 -6.09 -1.76
N LEU A 83 1.18 -5.40 -1.56
CA LEU A 83 1.85 -4.61 -2.58
C LEU A 83 3.32 -4.99 -2.64
N ASP A 84 3.79 -5.40 -3.82
CA ASP A 84 5.19 -5.73 -4.02
C ASP A 84 6.02 -4.46 -4.15
N LEU A 85 7.10 -4.39 -3.37
CA LEU A 85 8.02 -3.27 -3.40
C LEU A 85 9.07 -3.47 -4.49
N ILE A 86 9.42 -2.40 -5.20
CA ILE A 86 10.40 -2.45 -6.29
C ILE A 86 11.79 -1.99 -5.87
N THR A 87 11.89 -1.22 -4.77
CA THR A 87 13.16 -0.65 -4.33
C THR A 87 14.04 -1.71 -3.70
N PRO A 88 15.28 -1.93 -4.22
CA PRO A 88 16.22 -2.81 -3.55
C PRO A 88 16.53 -2.31 -2.14
N GLY A 89 16.59 -3.22 -1.18
CA GLY A 89 16.84 -2.88 0.22
C GLY A 89 15.59 -2.61 1.03
N LEU A 90 14.56 -1.99 0.47
CA LEU A 90 13.29 -1.81 1.19
C LEU A 90 12.65 -3.15 1.51
N LYS A 91 12.84 -4.14 0.65
CA LYS A 91 12.33 -5.50 0.88
C LYS A 91 12.91 -6.13 2.15
N ASN A 92 14.11 -5.68 2.56
CA ASN A 92 14.77 -6.16 3.78
C ASN A 92 14.34 -5.38 5.01
N ILE A 93 13.95 -4.11 4.83
CA ILE A 93 13.52 -3.21 5.90
C ILE A 93 12.03 -3.38 6.18
N LEU A 94 11.23 -3.39 5.12
CA LEU A 94 9.79 -3.58 5.18
C LEU A 94 9.46 -5.01 4.72
N LYS A 95 8.38 -5.56 5.24
CA LYS A 95 7.90 -6.87 4.79
C LYS A 95 7.61 -6.84 3.31
N ASN A 96 7.99 -7.88 2.60
CA ASN A 96 7.66 -8.05 1.18
C ASN A 96 6.91 -9.36 0.99
N PRO A 97 5.67 -9.34 0.47
CA PRO A 97 4.93 -8.14 0.04
C PRO A 97 4.50 -7.26 1.21
N TYR A 98 4.47 -5.95 0.98
CA TYR A 98 4.03 -4.99 2.00
C TYR A 98 2.52 -5.03 2.12
N GLU A 99 2.02 -5.14 3.34
CA GLU A 99 0.58 -5.17 3.58
C GLU A 99 0.05 -3.77 3.82
N VAL A 100 -0.93 -3.37 3.01
CA VAL A 100 -1.67 -2.12 3.20
C VAL A 100 -3.00 -2.48 3.85
N LYS A 101 -3.27 -1.89 5.00
CA LYS A 101 -4.41 -2.24 5.84
C LYS A 101 -5.19 -0.99 6.21
N VAL A 102 -6.51 -1.06 6.09
CA VAL A 102 -7.44 0.00 6.53
C VAL A 102 -8.48 -0.64 7.43
N GLU A 103 -8.72 -0.04 8.58
CA GLU A 103 -9.71 -0.50 9.55
C GLU A 103 -10.74 0.59 9.79
N ARG A 104 -11.99 0.17 10.00
CA ARG A 104 -13.06 1.07 10.38
C ARG A 104 -14.00 0.38 11.37
N SER A 105 -14.34 1.09 12.43
CA SER A 105 -15.32 0.65 13.41
C SER A 105 -16.62 1.41 13.18
N ILE A 106 -17.71 0.67 13.06
CA ILE A 106 -19.02 1.22 12.75
C ILE A 106 -20.00 0.79 13.84
N VAL A 107 -20.78 1.75 14.33
CA VAL A 107 -21.88 1.43 15.23
C VAL A 107 -22.94 0.69 14.43
N TYR A 108 -23.38 -0.47 14.94
CA TYR A 108 -24.44 -1.23 14.28
C TYR A 108 -25.60 -1.42 15.26
N GLU A 109 -26.80 -1.49 14.69
CA GLU A 109 -27.98 -1.77 15.46
C GLU A 109 -28.22 -3.28 15.51
N GLN A 110 -28.52 -3.77 16.71
CA GLN A 110 -28.88 -5.17 16.93
C GLN A 110 -30.35 -5.41 16.67
#